data_28f841ab33d1fb2b63919d611d3843fe
#
_entry.id   28f841ab33d1fb2b63919d611d3843fe
#
_cell.length_a   1.000
_cell.length_b   1.000
_cell.length_c   1.000
_cell.angle_alpha   90.00
_cell.angle_beta   90.00
_cell.angle_gamma   90.00
#
_symmetry.space_group_name_H-M   'P 1'
#
loop_
_entity.id
_entity.type
_entity.pdbx_description
1 polymer ?
#
loop_
_entity_poly.entity_id
_entity_poly.type
_entity_poly.pdbx_seq_one_letter_code
_entity_poly.pdbx_strand_id
1 'polypeptide(L)' 'MPIIHVNVWEGFGQDKAKSVIQNITKVFVDLGIPIHAVEVIVHEIKKSHWGIGGEPASEKFK' A
#
# COMPACT_ATOMS: atom_id res chain seq x y z
N MET A 1 -14.91 -9.94 4.98
CA MET A 1 -13.51 -10.29 4.69
C MET A 1 -12.86 -9.25 3.78
N PRO A 2 -12.51 -7.98 4.25
CA PRO A 2 -11.84 -7.05 3.34
C PRO A 2 -10.36 -7.40 3.14
N ILE A 3 -9.92 -7.29 1.91
CA ILE A 3 -8.51 -7.40 1.53
C ILE A 3 -8.16 -6.11 0.82
N ILE A 4 -7.20 -5.37 1.36
CA ILE A 4 -6.82 -4.05 0.83
C ILE A 4 -5.41 -4.13 0.26
N HIS A 5 -5.26 -3.69 -0.97
CA HIS A 5 -3.96 -3.62 -1.63
C HIS A 5 -3.52 -2.18 -1.71
N VAL A 6 -2.33 -1.90 -1.20
CA VAL A 6 -1.73 -0.56 -1.26
C VAL A 6 -0.46 -0.68 -2.10
N ASN A 7 -0.42 0.07 -3.18
CA ASN A 7 0.75 0.08 -4.06
C ASN A 7 1.56 1.34 -3.79
N VAL A 8 2.83 1.19 -3.49
CA VAL A 8 3.74 2.30 -3.20
C VAL A 8 5.03 2.08 -3.99
N TRP A 9 5.82 3.14 -4.11
CA TRP A 9 7.14 3.01 -4.73
C TRP A 9 8.12 2.31 -3.80
N GLU A 10 9.03 1.55 -4.40
CA GLU A 10 10.13 0.91 -3.70
C GLU A 10 10.91 1.93 -2.87
N GLY A 11 11.31 1.53 -1.67
CA GLY A 11 11.97 2.42 -0.73
C GLY A 11 11.03 2.98 0.34
N PHE A 12 9.75 2.63 0.27
CA PHE A 12 8.76 3.05 1.26
C PHE A 12 9.18 2.63 2.67
N GLY A 13 9.65 1.41 2.80
CA GLY A 13 10.22 0.90 4.04
C GLY A 13 9.23 0.20 4.94
N GLN A 14 9.77 -0.69 5.77
CA GLN A 14 8.99 -1.55 6.65
C GLN A 14 8.23 -0.75 7.72
N ASP A 15 8.83 0.29 8.27
CA ASP A 15 8.19 1.08 9.32
C ASP A 15 6.94 1.80 8.82
N LYS A 16 7.03 2.39 7.63
CA LYS A 16 5.88 3.05 7.02
C LYS A 16 4.81 2.04 6.61
N ALA A 17 5.24 0.89 6.08
CA ALA A 17 4.32 -0.18 5.71
C ALA A 17 3.54 -0.67 6.94
N LYS A 18 4.22 -0.85 8.07
CA LYS A 18 3.58 -1.27 9.32
C LYS A 18 2.53 -0.22 9.75
N SER A 19 2.87 1.05 9.67
CA SER A 19 1.95 2.14 10.03
C SER A 19 0.72 2.14 9.14
N VAL A 20 0.90 1.99 7.83
CA VAL A 20 -0.20 1.92 6.87
C VAL A 20 -1.10 0.72 7.17
N ILE A 21 -0.51 -0.45 7.41
CA ILE A 21 -1.26 -1.67 7.73
C ILE A 21 -2.11 -1.46 8.98
N GLN A 22 -1.52 -0.90 10.04
CA GLN A 22 -2.22 -0.67 11.30
C GLN A 22 -3.36 0.33 11.14
N ASN A 23 -3.12 1.43 10.47
CA ASN A 23 -4.12 2.50 10.34
C ASN A 23 -5.26 2.13 9.40
N ILE A 24 -4.99 1.42 8.31
CA ILE A 24 -6.04 0.94 7.41
C ILE A 24 -6.87 -0.12 8.11
N THR A 25 -6.23 -1.03 8.84
CA THR A 25 -6.94 -2.03 9.62
C THR A 25 -7.92 -1.37 10.59
N LYS A 26 -7.48 -0.29 11.26
CA LYS A 26 -8.32 0.44 12.20
C LYS A 26 -9.60 0.99 11.55
N VAL A 27 -9.50 1.47 10.31
CA VAL A 27 -10.67 1.97 9.58
C VAL A 27 -11.77 0.90 9.52
N PHE A 28 -11.41 -0.32 9.19
CA PHE A 28 -12.38 -1.41 9.07
C PHE A 28 -12.86 -1.93 10.43
N VAL A 29 -11.99 -1.94 11.43
CA VAL A 29 -12.38 -2.30 12.79
C VAL A 29 -13.41 -1.31 13.33
N ASP A 30 -13.21 -0.02 13.07
CA ASP A 30 -14.17 1.02 13.48
C ASP A 30 -15.53 0.87 12.79
N LEU A 31 -15.57 0.19 11.65
CA LEU A 31 -16.82 -0.14 10.96
C LEU A 31 -17.49 -1.42 11.50
N GLY A 32 -16.90 -2.04 12.50
CA GLY A 32 -17.47 -3.23 13.13
C GLY A 32 -16.97 -4.55 12.58
N ILE A 33 -15.92 -4.53 11.74
CA ILE A 33 -15.35 -5.76 11.17
C ILE A 33 -14.32 -6.33 12.14
N PRO A 34 -14.39 -7.64 12.46
CA PRO A 34 -13.39 -8.25 13.35
C PRO A 34 -11.97 -8.07 12.80
N ILE A 35 -11.05 -7.73 13.68
CA ILE A 35 -9.66 -7.41 13.28
C ILE A 35 -9.02 -8.55 12.49
N HIS A 36 -9.31 -9.79 12.83
CA HIS A 36 -8.73 -10.96 12.14
C HIS A 36 -9.22 -11.13 10.70
N ALA A 37 -10.33 -10.48 10.35
CA ALA A 37 -10.89 -10.57 9.00
C ALA A 37 -10.29 -9.53 8.05
N VAL A 38 -9.54 -8.56 8.56
CA VAL A 38 -8.97 -7.47 7.75
C VAL A 38 -7.56 -7.84 7.33
N GLU A 39 -7.31 -7.84 6.01
CA GLU A 39 -5.99 -8.07 5.47
C GLU A 39 -5.56 -6.86 4.66
N VAL A 40 -4.36 -6.38 4.92
CA VAL A 40 -3.79 -5.23 4.20
C VAL A 40 -2.44 -5.65 3.64
N ILE A 41 -2.28 -5.49 2.34
CA ILE A 41 -1.06 -5.89 1.65
C ILE A 41 -0.43 -4.63 1.04
N VAL A 42 0.83 -4.36 1.39
CA VAL A 42 1.58 -3.23 0.85
C VAL A 42 2.55 -3.76 -0.19
N HIS A 43 2.39 -3.29 -1.43
CA HIS A 43 3.25 -3.68 -2.54
C HIS A 43 4.26 -2.57 -2.81
N GLU A 44 5.54 -2.86 -2.66
CA GLU A 44 6.60 -1.93 -3.06
C GLU A 44 6.98 -2.23 -4.49
N ILE A 45 6.77 -1.26 -5.36
CA ILE A 45 6.93 -1.41 -6.80
C ILE A 45 8.06 -0.50 -7.28
N LYS A 46 8.94 -1.05 -8.09
CA LYS A 46 10.04 -0.26 -8.69
C LYS A 46 9.46 0.83 -9.57
N LYS A 47 10.01 2.04 -9.47
CA LYS A 47 9.59 3.16 -10.32
C LYS A 47 9.75 2.85 -11.82
N SER A 48 10.70 2.00 -12.17
CA SER A 48 10.88 1.55 -13.55
C SER A 48 9.72 0.73 -14.10
N HIS A 49 8.90 0.17 -13.19
CA HIS A 49 7.73 -0.66 -13.53
C HIS A 49 6.41 0.04 -13.21
N TRP A 50 6.46 1.33 -12.93
CA TRP A 50 5.28 2.12 -12.58
C TRP A 50 5.04 3.14 -13.68
N GLY A 51 4.03 2.88 -14.51
CA GLY A 51 3.74 3.75 -15.66
C GLY A 51 2.74 4.84 -15.34
N ILE A 52 3.06 6.05 -15.77
CA ILE A 52 2.16 7.21 -15.67
C ILE A 52 2.13 7.87 -17.04
N GLY A 53 0.96 7.80 -17.70
CA GLY A 53 0.82 8.36 -19.04
C GLY A 53 1.73 7.72 -20.08
N GLY A 54 2.05 6.43 -19.89
CA GLY A 54 2.93 5.69 -20.80
C GLY A 54 4.41 5.84 -20.48
N GLU A 55 4.76 6.59 -19.43
CA GLU A 55 6.15 6.83 -19.04
C GLU A 55 6.47 6.16 -17.71
N PRO A 56 7.60 5.46 -17.58
CA PRO A 56 8.01 4.95 -16.27
C PRO A 56 8.24 6.10 -15.28
N ALA A 57 7.80 5.91 -14.05
CA ALA A 57 7.97 6.94 -13.01
C ALA A 57 9.45 7.27 -12.78
N SER A 58 10.35 6.29 -12.98
CA SER A 58 11.80 6.50 -12.85
C SER A 58 12.34 7.52 -13.84
N GLU A 59 11.68 7.70 -14.99
CA GLU A 59 12.06 8.67 -16.00
C GLU A 59 11.33 9.99 -15.82
N LYS A 60 10.10 9.93 -15.35
CA LYS A 60 9.27 11.12 -15.15
C LYS A 60 9.69 11.91 -13.90
N PHE A 61 10.07 11.22 -12.86
CA PHE A 61 10.50 11.82 -11.58
C PHE A 61 11.93 11.42 -11.27
N LYS A 62 12.87 12.05 -11.94
CA LYS A 62 14.29 11.81 -11.70
C LYS A 62 14.80 12.52 -10.44
#